data_0279334383394cfd42ca5e90b8758c7c
#
_entry.id   0279334383394cfd42ca5e90b8758c7c
#
_cell.length_a   1.000
_cell.length_b   1.000
_cell.length_c   1.000
_cell.angle_alpha   90.00
_cell.angle_beta   90.00
_cell.angle_gamma   90.00
#
_symmetry.space_group_name_H-M   'P 1'
#
loop_
_entity.id
_entity.type
_entity.pdbx_description
1 polymer ?
#
loop_
_entity_poly.entity_id
_entity_poly.type
_entity_poly.pdbx_seq_one_letter_code
_entity_poly.pdbx_strand_id
1 'polypeptide(L)'
;ALMYALEKNLDRVGVRLTYIHQSKDEKLIKNYVFSRAELEEKVASYLESYLAFYAIIMRRIEKRNETAGTLSFPFLNFRKWQRELAKYAYGIAKNGGTLFAEAPTGIGKTISTLYPFVRSFSDGVNEKIFYLTAKNSGKEAALQAVELMKSKGVKLSEVLVTAKDKICFCPGKACNPDECPFAKDYYTKIRDVLTKSLARYDTFDSSRVSRIAAAHHICPFELQLDLSLYVDVIICDYNYLFDPLVYFR
;
A
#
# COMPACT_ATOMS: atom_id res chain seq x y z
N ALA A 1 -23.23 -18.46 2.91
CA ALA A 1 -24.70 -18.60 3.01
C ALA A 1 -25.37 -18.47 1.65
N LEU A 2 -25.18 -17.35 0.89
CA LEU A 2 -25.83 -17.17 -0.43
C LEU A 2 -25.48 -18.28 -1.41
N MET A 3 -24.22 -18.61 -1.59
CA MET A 3 -23.80 -19.69 -2.50
C MET A 3 -24.47 -21.03 -2.16
N TYR A 4 -24.56 -21.35 -0.87
CA TYR A 4 -25.24 -22.54 -0.41
C TYR A 4 -26.75 -22.51 -0.70
N ALA A 5 -27.39 -21.35 -0.48
CA ALA A 5 -28.79 -21.17 -0.81
C ALA A 5 -29.07 -21.38 -2.31
N LEU A 6 -28.22 -20.85 -3.17
CA LEU A 6 -28.32 -20.98 -4.63
C LEU A 6 -28.08 -22.43 -5.07
N GLU A 7 -27.01 -23.08 -4.56
CA GLU A 7 -26.67 -24.47 -4.91
C GLU A 7 -27.78 -25.45 -4.52
N LYS A 8 -28.36 -25.27 -3.33
CA LYS A 8 -29.41 -26.15 -2.78
C LYS A 8 -30.83 -25.68 -3.11
N ASN A 9 -30.98 -24.61 -3.87
CA ASN A 9 -32.25 -23.99 -4.22
C ASN A 9 -33.15 -23.73 -2.99
N LEU A 10 -32.57 -23.10 -1.96
CA LEU A 10 -33.25 -22.79 -0.71
C LEU A 10 -33.71 -21.33 -0.70
N ASP A 11 -34.94 -21.09 -0.26
CA ASP A 11 -35.47 -19.74 -0.10
C ASP A 11 -35.00 -19.08 1.22
N ARG A 12 -34.63 -19.86 2.21
CA ARG A 12 -34.16 -19.40 3.51
C ARG A 12 -32.99 -20.25 4.01
N VAL A 13 -32.02 -19.61 4.68
CA VAL A 13 -30.82 -20.28 5.23
C VAL A 13 -30.56 -19.82 6.66
N GLY A 14 -30.34 -20.78 7.55
CA GLY A 14 -29.84 -20.53 8.88
C GLY A 14 -28.32 -20.30 8.86
N VAL A 15 -27.86 -19.25 9.50
CA VAL A 15 -26.44 -18.92 9.65
C VAL A 15 -26.09 -18.85 11.13
N ARG A 16 -25.09 -19.63 11.54
CA ARG A 16 -24.54 -19.57 12.89
C ARG A 16 -23.16 -18.98 12.87
N LEU A 17 -22.95 -17.88 13.59
CA LEU A 17 -21.64 -17.30 13.85
C LEU A 17 -21.22 -17.66 15.26
N THR A 18 -20.04 -18.27 15.39
CA THR A 18 -19.45 -18.61 16.69
C THR A 18 -18.18 -17.77 16.86
N TYR A 19 -18.21 -16.86 17.82
CA TYR A 19 -17.03 -16.08 18.23
C TYR A 19 -16.35 -16.82 19.38
N ILE A 20 -15.06 -17.04 19.26
CA ILE A 20 -14.24 -17.73 20.26
C ILE A 20 -13.24 -16.71 20.80
N HIS A 21 -13.18 -16.56 22.12
CA HIS A 21 -12.18 -15.71 22.75
C HIS A 21 -10.81 -16.39 22.66
N GLN A 22 -9.77 -15.64 22.21
CA GLN A 22 -8.43 -16.22 21.95
C GLN A 22 -7.72 -16.75 23.20
N SER A 23 -7.98 -16.16 24.37
CA SER A 23 -7.27 -16.47 25.64
C SER A 23 -8.18 -16.97 26.75
N LYS A 24 -9.49 -17.07 26.54
CA LYS A 24 -10.48 -17.57 27.52
C LYS A 24 -11.32 -18.62 26.84
N ASP A 25 -11.80 -19.61 27.62
CA ASP A 25 -12.77 -20.60 27.11
C ASP A 25 -14.20 -20.04 27.08
N GLU A 26 -14.33 -18.88 26.40
CA GLU A 26 -15.59 -18.19 26.20
C GLU A 26 -16.01 -18.24 24.74
N LYS A 27 -17.28 -18.58 24.49
CA LYS A 27 -17.87 -18.63 23.16
C LYS A 27 -19.16 -17.80 23.12
N LEU A 28 -19.27 -16.94 22.12
CA LEU A 28 -20.49 -16.21 21.82
C LEU A 28 -21.09 -16.76 20.52
N ILE A 29 -22.30 -17.31 20.60
CA ILE A 29 -23.00 -17.88 19.47
C ILE A 29 -24.14 -16.93 19.08
N LYS A 30 -24.15 -16.51 17.79
CA LYS A 30 -25.23 -15.75 17.19
C LYS A 30 -25.84 -16.54 16.04
N ASN A 31 -27.16 -16.74 16.09
CA ASN A 31 -27.91 -17.42 15.04
C ASN A 31 -28.77 -16.40 14.27
N TYR A 32 -28.76 -16.51 12.96
CA TYR A 32 -29.53 -15.68 12.04
C TYR A 32 -30.28 -16.57 11.07
N VAL A 33 -31.39 -16.08 10.55
CA VAL A 33 -32.08 -16.72 9.43
C VAL A 33 -32.25 -15.63 8.37
N PHE A 34 -31.76 -15.88 7.18
CA PHE A 34 -31.88 -14.96 6.04
C PHE A 34 -32.68 -15.61 4.92
N SER A 35 -33.50 -14.84 4.26
CA SER A 35 -34.04 -15.19 2.94
C SER A 35 -32.95 -15.09 1.86
N ARG A 36 -33.16 -15.77 0.73
CA ARG A 36 -32.27 -15.63 -0.42
C ARG A 36 -32.16 -14.18 -0.87
N ALA A 37 -33.29 -13.48 -0.98
CA ALA A 37 -33.33 -12.06 -1.38
C ALA A 37 -32.50 -11.14 -0.48
N GLU A 38 -32.63 -11.31 0.86
CA GLU A 38 -31.80 -10.55 1.80
C GLU A 38 -30.29 -10.85 1.66
N LEU A 39 -29.92 -12.09 1.36
CA LEU A 39 -28.53 -12.46 1.11
C LEU A 39 -28.03 -11.90 -0.22
N GLU A 40 -28.83 -11.90 -1.27
CA GLU A 40 -28.52 -11.32 -2.58
C GLU A 40 -28.30 -9.81 -2.44
N GLU A 41 -29.18 -9.09 -1.76
CA GLU A 41 -29.04 -7.66 -1.52
C GLU A 41 -27.76 -7.33 -0.72
N LYS A 42 -27.49 -8.07 0.35
CA LYS A 42 -26.25 -7.90 1.15
C LYS A 42 -24.99 -8.13 0.32
N VAL A 43 -24.97 -9.20 -0.47
CA VAL A 43 -23.80 -9.52 -1.31
C VAL A 43 -23.65 -8.49 -2.42
N ALA A 44 -24.73 -8.06 -3.05
CA ALA A 44 -24.72 -6.99 -4.05
C ALA A 44 -24.12 -5.69 -3.49
N SER A 45 -24.57 -5.26 -2.30
CA SER A 45 -24.04 -4.06 -1.62
C SER A 45 -22.53 -4.18 -1.31
N TYR A 46 -22.07 -5.36 -0.87
CA TYR A 46 -20.64 -5.59 -0.62
C TYR A 46 -19.83 -5.56 -1.93
N LEU A 47 -20.35 -6.16 -2.99
CA LEU A 47 -19.72 -6.18 -4.31
C LEU A 47 -19.64 -4.78 -4.91
N GLU A 48 -20.72 -3.99 -4.86
CA GLU A 48 -20.71 -2.61 -5.32
C GLU A 48 -19.63 -1.77 -4.62
N SER A 49 -19.56 -1.87 -3.29
CA SER A 49 -18.56 -1.17 -2.51
C SER A 49 -17.13 -1.63 -2.84
N TYR A 50 -16.94 -2.94 -3.06
CA TYR A 50 -15.66 -3.49 -3.47
C TYR A 50 -15.27 -3.04 -4.88
N LEU A 51 -16.17 -3.11 -5.83
CA LEU A 51 -15.94 -2.72 -7.22
C LEU A 51 -15.66 -1.21 -7.35
N ALA A 52 -16.34 -0.37 -6.56
CA ALA A 52 -16.08 1.06 -6.52
C ALA A 52 -14.64 1.35 -6.03
N PHE A 53 -14.20 0.68 -4.96
CA PHE A 53 -12.82 0.78 -4.49
C PHE A 53 -11.82 0.26 -5.52
N TYR A 54 -12.08 -0.93 -6.07
CA TYR A 54 -11.21 -1.56 -7.07
C TYR A 54 -11.05 -0.72 -8.33
N ALA A 55 -12.13 -0.05 -8.78
CA ALA A 55 -12.10 0.85 -9.93
C ALA A 55 -11.13 2.04 -9.71
N ILE A 56 -11.01 2.55 -8.48
CA ILE A 56 -10.02 3.59 -8.15
C ILE A 56 -8.60 3.04 -8.35
N ILE A 57 -8.32 1.85 -7.83
CA ILE A 57 -7.00 1.21 -7.92
C ILE A 57 -6.64 0.93 -9.38
N MET A 58 -7.55 0.31 -10.14
CA MET A 58 -7.31 -0.02 -11.55
C MET A 58 -7.02 1.22 -12.39
N ARG A 59 -7.79 2.30 -12.21
CA ARG A 59 -7.55 3.57 -12.91
C ARG A 59 -6.18 4.17 -12.58
N ARG A 60 -5.70 4.02 -11.36
CA ARG A 60 -4.35 4.47 -10.96
C ARG A 60 -3.28 3.64 -11.65
N ILE A 61 -3.41 2.31 -11.65
CA ILE A 61 -2.49 1.38 -12.32
C ILE A 61 -2.43 1.66 -13.83
N GLU A 62 -3.57 1.83 -14.49
CA GLU A 62 -3.65 2.16 -15.91
C GLU A 62 -2.89 3.45 -16.24
N LYS A 63 -3.20 4.54 -15.52
CA LYS A 63 -2.51 5.82 -15.70
C LYS A 63 -1.02 5.77 -15.40
N ARG A 64 -0.63 5.00 -14.36
CA ARG A 64 0.78 4.75 -14.04
C ARG A 64 1.48 4.08 -15.22
N ASN A 65 0.93 2.97 -15.70
CA ASN A 65 1.53 2.18 -16.78
C ASN A 65 1.65 3.00 -18.07
N GLU A 66 0.60 3.72 -18.44
CA GLU A 66 0.57 4.61 -19.60
C GLU A 66 1.67 5.68 -19.50
N THR A 67 1.72 6.42 -18.40
CA THR A 67 2.66 7.53 -18.24
C THR A 67 4.09 7.06 -17.95
N ALA A 68 4.29 5.89 -17.36
CA ALA A 68 5.60 5.27 -17.20
C ALA A 68 6.24 4.94 -18.56
N GLY A 69 5.44 4.50 -19.54
CA GLY A 69 5.90 4.18 -20.90
C GLY A 69 6.48 5.37 -21.64
N THR A 70 6.03 6.57 -21.35
CA THR A 70 6.50 7.81 -21.99
C THR A 70 7.55 8.58 -21.18
N LEU A 71 7.82 8.14 -19.93
CA LEU A 71 8.77 8.81 -19.04
C LEU A 71 10.18 8.82 -19.64
N SER A 72 10.72 10.00 -19.91
CA SER A 72 12.12 10.21 -20.26
C SER A 72 12.98 10.35 -19.01
N PHE A 73 14.30 10.15 -19.17
CA PHE A 73 15.23 10.38 -18.06
C PHE A 73 15.08 11.83 -17.55
N PRO A 74 14.93 12.08 -16.24
CA PRO A 74 14.51 13.39 -15.74
C PRO A 74 15.55 14.50 -15.82
N PHE A 75 16.80 14.19 -16.20
CA PHE A 75 17.86 15.16 -16.44
C PHE A 75 18.23 15.22 -17.93
N LEU A 76 18.81 16.35 -18.37
CA LEU A 76 19.23 16.55 -19.76
C LEU A 76 20.26 15.51 -20.21
N ASN A 77 21.22 15.19 -19.34
CA ASN A 77 22.29 14.25 -19.63
C ASN A 77 22.50 13.28 -18.49
N PHE A 78 22.92 12.07 -18.84
CA PHE A 78 23.43 11.13 -17.87
C PHE A 78 24.83 11.54 -17.40
N ARG A 79 25.11 11.37 -16.12
CA ARG A 79 26.47 11.45 -15.60
C ARG A 79 27.27 10.22 -16.04
N LYS A 80 28.60 10.29 -15.97
CA LYS A 80 29.47 9.13 -16.22
C LYS A 80 28.99 7.92 -15.42
N TRP A 81 28.89 6.74 -16.05
CA TRP A 81 28.44 5.45 -15.49
C TRP A 81 26.94 5.38 -15.12
N GLN A 82 26.24 6.49 -15.06
CA GLN A 82 24.83 6.53 -14.66
C GLN A 82 23.92 5.79 -15.64
N ARG A 83 24.21 5.94 -16.95
CA ARG A 83 23.45 5.27 -18.03
C ARG A 83 23.61 3.74 -17.97
N GLU A 84 24.81 3.28 -17.66
CA GLU A 84 25.11 1.84 -17.56
C GLU A 84 24.38 1.23 -16.38
N LEU A 85 24.45 1.85 -15.19
CA LEU A 85 23.70 1.41 -14.02
C LEU A 85 22.20 1.35 -14.31
N ALA A 86 21.63 2.37 -14.96
CA ALA A 86 20.23 2.39 -15.33
C ALA A 86 19.86 1.28 -16.32
N LYS A 87 20.74 0.95 -17.27
CA LYS A 87 20.57 -0.14 -18.23
C LYS A 87 20.51 -1.50 -17.52
N TYR A 88 21.44 -1.77 -16.60
CA TYR A 88 21.45 -3.01 -15.84
C TYR A 88 20.22 -3.11 -14.92
N ALA A 89 19.87 -2.02 -14.23
CA ALA A 89 18.68 -1.96 -13.39
C ALA A 89 17.40 -2.23 -14.20
N TYR A 90 17.27 -1.70 -15.42
CA TYR A 90 16.14 -2.00 -16.30
C TYR A 90 16.11 -3.48 -16.73
N GLY A 91 17.29 -4.04 -17.04
CA GLY A 91 17.39 -5.47 -17.35
C GLY A 91 16.87 -6.36 -16.23
N ILE A 92 17.23 -6.05 -14.98
CA ILE A 92 16.73 -6.76 -13.79
C ILE A 92 15.22 -6.53 -13.59
N ALA A 93 14.76 -5.29 -13.75
CA ALA A 93 13.35 -4.97 -13.63
C ALA A 93 12.48 -5.76 -14.62
N LYS A 94 12.99 -6.01 -15.82
CA LYS A 94 12.26 -6.72 -16.88
C LYS A 94 12.37 -8.24 -16.82
N ASN A 95 13.54 -8.75 -16.49
CA ASN A 95 13.85 -10.19 -16.61
C ASN A 95 13.94 -10.90 -15.24
N GLY A 96 13.85 -10.15 -14.13
CA GLY A 96 14.14 -10.67 -12.80
C GLY A 96 15.63 -10.84 -12.52
N GLY A 97 15.96 -11.36 -11.36
CA GLY A 97 17.33 -11.63 -10.92
C GLY A 97 17.84 -10.66 -9.87
N THR A 98 19.15 -10.66 -9.64
CA THR A 98 19.83 -9.86 -8.63
C THR A 98 20.99 -9.09 -9.26
N LEU A 99 21.08 -7.79 -8.96
CA LEU A 99 22.19 -6.92 -9.38
C LEU A 99 22.96 -6.42 -8.16
N PHE A 100 24.23 -6.75 -8.08
CA PHE A 100 25.17 -6.11 -7.17
C PHE A 100 25.92 -5.01 -7.94
N ALA A 101 25.78 -3.77 -7.49
CA ALA A 101 26.39 -2.62 -8.15
C ALA A 101 27.23 -1.80 -7.16
N GLU A 102 28.54 -1.76 -7.39
CA GLU A 102 29.42 -0.83 -6.72
C GLU A 102 29.54 0.45 -7.54
N ALA A 103 29.24 1.58 -6.94
CA ALA A 103 29.24 2.87 -7.62
C ALA A 103 29.65 3.99 -6.66
N PRO A 104 30.53 4.92 -7.10
CA PRO A 104 30.99 6.02 -6.25
C PRO A 104 29.84 6.93 -5.81
N THR A 105 30.08 7.69 -4.74
CA THR A 105 29.15 8.72 -4.29
C THR A 105 28.98 9.81 -5.36
N GLY A 106 27.79 10.40 -5.44
CA GLY A 106 27.52 11.53 -6.35
C GLY A 106 27.12 11.17 -7.78
N ILE A 107 27.22 9.91 -8.21
CA ILE A 107 26.79 9.54 -9.58
C ILE A 107 25.26 9.55 -9.78
N GLY A 108 24.48 9.67 -8.71
CA GLY A 108 23.02 9.63 -8.79
C GLY A 108 22.45 8.21 -8.77
N LYS A 109 22.95 7.33 -7.89
CA LYS A 109 22.49 5.94 -7.73
C LYS A 109 20.97 5.82 -7.62
N THR A 110 20.36 6.63 -6.78
CA THR A 110 18.92 6.60 -6.50
C THR A 110 18.07 6.75 -7.75
N ILE A 111 18.35 7.76 -8.56
CA ILE A 111 17.60 7.98 -9.81
C ILE A 111 17.95 6.93 -10.87
N SER A 112 19.22 6.46 -10.91
CA SER A 112 19.66 5.44 -11.86
C SER A 112 19.05 4.07 -11.61
N THR A 113 18.56 3.82 -10.41
CA THR A 113 17.81 2.59 -10.05
C THR A 113 16.31 2.82 -10.12
N LEU A 114 15.77 3.86 -9.50
CA LEU A 114 14.32 4.09 -9.48
C LEU A 114 13.73 4.36 -10.88
N TYR A 115 14.40 5.18 -11.70
CA TYR A 115 13.90 5.52 -13.03
C TYR A 115 13.64 4.28 -13.92
N PRO A 116 14.58 3.34 -14.08
CA PRO A 116 14.33 2.16 -14.91
C PRO A 116 13.26 1.22 -14.32
N PHE A 117 13.17 1.09 -13.01
CA PHE A 117 12.09 0.32 -12.37
C PHE A 117 10.73 0.98 -12.57
N VAL A 118 10.63 2.31 -12.48
CA VAL A 118 9.40 3.04 -12.81
C VAL A 118 9.03 2.87 -14.28
N ARG A 119 10.00 2.95 -15.18
CA ARG A 119 9.79 2.69 -16.63
C ARG A 119 9.21 1.30 -16.88
N SER A 120 9.66 0.28 -16.15
CA SER A 120 9.21 -1.10 -16.33
C SER A 120 7.75 -1.36 -15.93
N PHE A 121 7.09 -0.43 -15.26
CA PHE A 121 5.65 -0.53 -15.02
C PHE A 121 4.85 -0.59 -16.33
N SER A 122 5.31 0.10 -17.39
CA SER A 122 4.67 0.05 -18.70
C SER A 122 4.72 -1.34 -19.35
N ASP A 123 5.66 -2.17 -18.95
CA ASP A 123 5.81 -3.53 -19.48
C ASP A 123 4.87 -4.54 -18.78
N GLY A 124 4.18 -4.10 -17.71
CA GLY A 124 3.25 -4.94 -16.93
C GLY A 124 3.91 -6.07 -16.13
N VAL A 125 5.24 -6.07 -16.02
CA VAL A 125 6.01 -7.12 -15.34
C VAL A 125 6.11 -6.84 -13.83
N ASN A 126 6.22 -5.57 -13.46
CA ASN A 126 6.34 -5.14 -12.05
C ASN A 126 5.06 -4.44 -11.61
N GLU A 127 4.63 -4.75 -10.40
CA GLU A 127 3.44 -4.13 -9.79
C GLU A 127 3.82 -3.07 -8.77
N LYS A 128 5.00 -3.21 -8.12
CA LYS A 128 5.38 -2.41 -6.96
C LYS A 128 6.90 -2.31 -6.81
N ILE A 129 7.36 -1.20 -6.25
CA ILE A 129 8.77 -0.96 -5.93
C ILE A 129 8.93 -0.79 -4.43
N PHE A 130 9.81 -1.57 -3.81
CA PHE A 130 10.29 -1.34 -2.46
C PHE A 130 11.67 -0.69 -2.52
N TYR A 131 11.77 0.55 -2.09
CA TYR A 131 13.04 1.26 -1.92
C TYR A 131 13.47 1.19 -0.47
N LEU A 132 14.47 0.35 -0.20
CA LEU A 132 14.91 0.03 1.16
C LEU A 132 16.17 0.81 1.53
N THR A 133 16.15 1.48 2.66
CA THR A 133 17.30 2.23 3.17
C THR A 133 17.23 2.45 4.67
N ALA A 134 18.34 2.23 5.39
CA ALA A 134 18.41 2.50 6.83
C ALA A 134 18.59 3.97 7.18
N LYS A 135 18.96 4.83 6.20
CA LYS A 135 19.31 6.22 6.45
C LYS A 135 18.18 7.17 6.03
N ASN A 136 17.86 8.15 6.87
CA ASN A 136 16.86 9.17 6.53
C ASN A 136 17.23 9.93 5.25
N SER A 137 18.52 10.27 5.06
CA SER A 137 18.98 10.91 3.81
C SER A 137 18.74 10.05 2.55
N GLY A 138 18.74 8.72 2.69
CA GLY A 138 18.38 7.80 1.61
C GLY A 138 16.88 7.83 1.30
N LYS A 139 16.04 7.93 2.33
CA LYS A 139 14.58 8.07 2.18
C LYS A 139 14.22 9.39 1.49
N GLU A 140 14.84 10.49 1.91
CA GLU A 140 14.66 11.81 1.29
C GLU A 140 15.11 11.83 -0.18
N ALA A 141 16.26 11.22 -0.48
CA ALA A 141 16.75 11.11 -1.85
C ALA A 141 15.80 10.29 -2.75
N ALA A 142 15.20 9.22 -2.21
CA ALA A 142 14.21 8.42 -2.94
C ALA A 142 12.93 9.23 -3.19
N LEU A 143 12.42 9.92 -2.18
CA LEU A 143 11.23 10.77 -2.30
C LEU A 143 11.45 11.88 -3.34
N GLN A 144 12.59 12.57 -3.28
CA GLN A 144 12.96 13.60 -4.27
C GLN A 144 13.06 13.04 -5.69
N ALA A 145 13.59 11.82 -5.85
CA ALA A 145 13.68 11.17 -7.15
C ALA A 145 12.28 10.82 -7.71
N VAL A 146 11.36 10.34 -6.86
CA VAL A 146 9.97 10.08 -7.24
C VAL A 146 9.27 11.40 -7.63
N GLU A 147 9.37 12.44 -6.82
CA GLU A 147 8.78 13.75 -7.12
C GLU A 147 9.34 14.36 -8.43
N LEU A 148 10.65 14.21 -8.65
CA LEU A 148 11.28 14.65 -9.90
C LEU A 148 10.69 13.90 -11.12
N MET A 149 10.48 12.60 -11.03
CA MET A 149 9.83 11.83 -12.10
C MET A 149 8.37 12.23 -12.30
N LYS A 150 7.64 12.48 -11.23
CA LYS A 150 6.25 13.01 -11.27
C LYS A 150 6.18 14.36 -11.95
N SER A 151 7.15 15.25 -11.70
CA SER A 151 7.25 16.54 -12.40
C SER A 151 7.47 16.40 -13.91
N LYS A 152 7.93 15.25 -14.38
CA LYS A 152 8.07 14.91 -15.82
C LYS A 152 6.82 14.20 -16.38
N GLY A 153 5.74 14.14 -15.61
CA GLY A 153 4.43 13.70 -16.08
C GLY A 153 4.02 12.27 -15.68
N VAL A 154 4.92 11.47 -15.12
CA VAL A 154 4.53 10.13 -14.68
C VAL A 154 3.57 10.21 -13.48
N LYS A 155 2.54 9.39 -13.50
CA LYS A 155 1.53 9.28 -12.42
C LYS A 155 1.91 8.15 -11.49
N LEU A 156 2.64 8.49 -10.43
CA LEU A 156 3.07 7.56 -9.39
C LEU A 156 2.45 7.90 -8.05
N SER A 157 2.23 6.86 -7.27
CA SER A 157 1.88 6.98 -5.86
C SER A 157 2.98 6.39 -4.99
N GLU A 158 3.26 7.05 -3.87
CA GLU A 158 4.27 6.57 -2.93
C GLU A 158 3.85 6.76 -1.47
N VAL A 159 4.38 5.89 -0.62
CA VAL A 159 4.32 6.02 0.84
C VAL A 159 5.72 5.99 1.44
N LEU A 160 5.98 6.94 2.34
CA LEU A 160 7.16 6.96 3.18
C LEU A 160 6.81 6.35 4.54
N VAL A 161 7.26 5.12 4.77
CA VAL A 161 6.98 4.42 6.03
C VAL A 161 7.89 4.96 7.13
N THR A 162 7.24 5.50 8.14
CA THR A 162 7.86 6.08 9.34
C THR A 162 7.75 5.09 10.50
N ALA A 163 8.82 4.95 11.27
CA ALA A 163 8.84 4.05 12.42
C ALA A 163 7.76 4.43 13.44
N LYS A 164 7.21 3.43 14.11
CA LYS A 164 6.06 3.57 15.01
C LYS A 164 6.30 4.57 16.13
N ASP A 165 7.49 4.57 16.72
CA ASP A 165 7.89 5.48 17.78
C ASP A 165 7.86 6.97 17.36
N LYS A 166 8.01 7.24 16.06
CA LYS A 166 8.03 8.61 15.50
C LYS A 166 6.66 9.10 15.02
N ILE A 167 5.73 8.21 14.69
CA ILE A 167 4.44 8.59 14.12
C ILE A 167 3.25 8.32 15.06
N CYS A 168 3.44 7.51 16.10
CA CYS A 168 2.39 7.12 17.03
C CYS A 168 1.83 8.30 17.81
N PHE A 169 0.50 8.44 17.86
CA PHE A 169 -0.19 9.47 18.66
C PHE A 169 -0.32 9.12 20.14
N CYS A 170 -0.08 7.87 20.54
CA CYS A 170 -0.19 7.38 21.90
C CYS A 170 1.06 6.57 22.30
N PRO A 171 2.25 7.19 22.35
CA PRO A 171 3.46 6.48 22.72
C PRO A 171 3.34 5.88 24.13
N GLY A 172 3.84 4.65 24.30
CA GLY A 172 3.84 3.93 25.57
C GLY A 172 2.52 3.23 25.96
N LYS A 173 1.46 3.40 25.19
CA LYS A 173 0.19 2.64 25.38
C LYS A 173 0.20 1.34 24.57
N ALA A 174 -0.51 0.32 25.05
CA ALA A 174 -0.74 -0.88 24.27
C ALA A 174 -1.60 -0.59 23.03
N CYS A 175 -1.30 -1.27 21.92
CA CYS A 175 -2.02 -1.09 20.65
C CYS A 175 -3.29 -1.95 20.59
N ASN A 176 -4.19 -1.69 21.52
CA ASN A 176 -5.50 -2.35 21.61
C ASN A 176 -6.61 -1.29 21.76
N PRO A 177 -7.89 -1.66 21.51
CA PRO A 177 -9.01 -0.73 21.57
C PRO A 177 -9.29 -0.15 22.98
N ASP A 178 -8.85 -0.84 24.04
CA ASP A 178 -9.13 -0.44 25.43
C ASP A 178 -8.19 0.68 25.89
N GLU A 179 -6.94 0.66 25.42
CA GLU A 179 -5.92 1.61 25.84
C GLU A 179 -5.62 2.72 24.81
N CYS A 180 -5.77 2.41 23.50
CA CYS A 180 -5.47 3.35 22.43
C CYS A 180 -6.75 3.78 21.68
N PRO A 181 -7.18 5.05 21.81
CA PRO A 181 -8.39 5.53 21.13
C PRO A 181 -8.27 5.49 19.59
N PHE A 182 -7.08 5.50 19.03
CA PHE A 182 -6.83 5.41 17.59
C PHE A 182 -6.80 3.96 17.07
N ALA A 183 -6.69 2.97 17.95
CA ALA A 183 -6.87 1.55 17.61
C ALA A 183 -8.36 1.16 17.63
N LYS A 184 -9.16 1.91 18.40
CA LYS A 184 -10.60 1.66 18.52
C LYS A 184 -11.31 1.91 17.18
N ASP A 185 -12.09 0.91 16.78
CA ASP A 185 -12.88 0.95 15.53
C ASP A 185 -12.03 1.17 14.25
N TYR A 186 -10.72 0.87 14.28
CA TYR A 186 -9.83 1.04 13.16
C TYR A 186 -10.34 0.32 11.91
N TYR A 187 -10.66 -0.96 12.03
CA TYR A 187 -11.09 -1.81 10.91
C TYR A 187 -12.46 -1.42 10.33
N THR A 188 -13.30 -0.74 11.08
CA THR A 188 -14.58 -0.22 10.57
C THR A 188 -14.41 1.05 9.77
N LYS A 189 -13.37 1.84 10.04
CA LYS A 189 -13.10 3.14 9.42
C LYS A 189 -12.14 3.05 8.24
N ILE A 190 -11.17 2.14 8.29
CA ILE A 190 -10.01 2.14 7.39
C ILE A 190 -10.39 2.07 5.92
N ARG A 191 -11.41 1.28 5.56
CA ARG A 191 -11.83 1.13 4.18
C ARG A 191 -12.29 2.45 3.55
N ASP A 192 -13.09 3.21 4.26
CA ASP A 192 -13.58 4.53 3.80
C ASP A 192 -12.42 5.54 3.72
N VAL A 193 -11.52 5.52 4.71
CA VAL A 193 -10.32 6.36 4.73
C VAL A 193 -9.40 6.05 3.55
N LEU A 194 -9.12 4.78 3.25
CA LEU A 194 -8.32 4.38 2.10
C LEU A 194 -8.96 4.82 0.79
N THR A 195 -10.26 4.57 0.62
CA THR A 195 -10.99 4.96 -0.58
C THR A 195 -10.86 6.47 -0.86
N LYS A 196 -11.14 7.30 0.16
CA LYS A 196 -11.05 8.76 0.05
C LYS A 196 -9.62 9.25 -0.15
N SER A 197 -8.66 8.64 0.56
CA SER A 197 -7.26 9.05 0.50
C SER A 197 -6.63 8.73 -0.85
N LEU A 198 -6.85 7.51 -1.36
CA LEU A 198 -6.32 7.08 -2.66
C LEU A 198 -6.99 7.79 -3.84
N ALA A 199 -8.27 8.20 -3.71
CA ALA A 199 -8.92 9.01 -4.73
C ALA A 199 -8.35 10.43 -4.82
N ARG A 200 -7.74 10.95 -3.74
CA ARG A 200 -7.34 12.36 -3.62
C ARG A 200 -5.84 12.60 -3.66
N TYR A 201 -5.03 11.67 -3.17
CA TYR A 201 -3.60 11.87 -2.95
C TYR A 201 -2.76 10.79 -3.63
N ASP A 202 -1.57 11.19 -4.08
CA ASP A 202 -0.55 10.30 -4.64
C ASP A 202 0.66 10.16 -3.70
N THR A 203 0.96 11.17 -2.89
CA THR A 203 2.09 11.19 -1.94
C THR A 203 1.60 11.02 -0.52
N PHE A 204 2.14 10.05 0.19
CA PHE A 204 1.82 9.75 1.59
C PHE A 204 3.09 9.80 2.44
N ASP A 205 3.57 11.01 2.71
CA ASP A 205 4.61 11.29 3.69
C ASP A 205 4.07 11.25 5.14
N SER A 206 4.94 11.29 6.13
CA SER A 206 4.56 11.24 7.55
C SER A 206 3.58 12.35 7.95
N SER A 207 3.74 13.55 7.40
CA SER A 207 2.87 14.69 7.67
C SER A 207 1.45 14.47 7.14
N ARG A 208 1.33 13.99 5.90
CA ARG A 208 0.03 13.68 5.29
C ARG A 208 -0.66 12.52 5.97
N VAL A 209 0.08 11.43 6.24
CA VAL A 209 -0.44 10.27 6.98
C VAL A 209 -0.98 10.70 8.34
N SER A 210 -0.21 11.49 9.09
CA SER A 210 -0.64 12.00 10.41
C SER A 210 -1.89 12.88 10.30
N ARG A 211 -1.98 13.76 9.32
CA ARG A 211 -3.19 14.61 9.11
C ARG A 211 -4.43 13.78 8.78
N ILE A 212 -4.30 12.79 7.90
CA ILE A 212 -5.42 11.89 7.55
C ILE A 212 -5.83 11.09 8.79
N ALA A 213 -4.87 10.49 9.48
CA ALA A 213 -5.12 9.69 10.68
C ALA A 213 -5.81 10.49 11.79
N ALA A 214 -5.37 11.72 12.05
CA ALA A 214 -5.98 12.61 13.03
C ALA A 214 -7.41 12.99 12.63
N ALA A 215 -7.66 13.36 11.38
CA ALA A 215 -8.98 13.74 10.88
C ALA A 215 -10.00 12.60 10.98
N HIS A 216 -9.57 11.36 10.86
CA HIS A 216 -10.43 10.18 10.91
C HIS A 216 -10.36 9.40 12.23
N HIS A 217 -9.55 9.87 13.17
CA HIS A 217 -9.38 9.23 14.49
C HIS A 217 -8.95 7.76 14.37
N ILE A 218 -7.89 7.49 13.59
CA ILE A 218 -7.30 6.18 13.36
C ILE A 218 -5.79 6.19 13.60
N CYS A 219 -5.18 5.01 13.77
CA CYS A 219 -3.74 4.87 13.99
C CYS A 219 -2.96 5.28 12.74
N PRO A 220 -2.05 6.27 12.82
CA PRO A 220 -1.24 6.68 11.67
C PRO A 220 -0.23 5.59 11.25
N PHE A 221 0.26 4.78 12.18
CA PHE A 221 1.19 3.71 11.87
C PHE A 221 0.51 2.61 11.06
N GLU A 222 -0.67 2.13 11.47
CA GLU A 222 -1.43 1.15 10.71
C GLU A 222 -1.88 1.70 9.35
N LEU A 223 -2.29 2.99 9.30
CA LEU A 223 -2.70 3.63 8.06
C LEU A 223 -1.60 3.60 6.98
N GLN A 224 -0.34 3.88 7.33
CA GLN A 224 0.74 3.84 6.34
C GLN A 224 1.03 2.40 5.85
N LEU A 225 0.85 1.39 6.70
CA LEU A 225 0.98 -0.02 6.31
C LEU A 225 -0.14 -0.43 5.36
N ASP A 226 -1.39 -0.06 5.66
CA ASP A 226 -2.52 -0.33 4.77
C ASP A 226 -2.40 0.41 3.44
N LEU A 227 -1.94 1.68 3.44
CA LEU A 227 -1.66 2.43 2.21
C LEU A 227 -0.59 1.75 1.35
N SER A 228 0.41 1.10 1.96
CA SER A 228 1.48 0.41 1.24
C SER A 228 0.97 -0.71 0.33
N LEU A 229 -0.22 -1.26 0.61
CA LEU A 229 -0.86 -2.28 -0.23
C LEU A 229 -1.32 -1.71 -1.59
N TYR A 230 -1.54 -0.40 -1.69
CA TYR A 230 -2.22 0.23 -2.83
C TYR A 230 -1.40 1.29 -3.57
N VAL A 231 -0.19 1.60 -3.10
CA VAL A 231 0.72 2.55 -3.76
C VAL A 231 1.77 1.83 -4.59
N ASP A 232 2.40 2.56 -5.50
CA ASP A 232 3.37 2.03 -6.46
C ASP A 232 4.78 1.92 -5.88
N VAL A 233 5.18 2.89 -5.04
CA VAL A 233 6.52 2.96 -4.45
C VAL A 233 6.42 3.01 -2.92
N ILE A 234 7.09 2.08 -2.25
CA ILE A 234 7.18 2.03 -0.80
C ILE A 234 8.62 2.35 -0.40
N ILE A 235 8.80 3.47 0.30
CA ILE A 235 10.10 3.90 0.81
C ILE A 235 10.14 3.58 2.31
N CYS A 236 10.99 2.64 2.72
CA CYS A 236 11.02 2.16 4.09
C CYS A 236 12.41 1.67 4.52
N ASP A 237 12.53 1.29 5.79
CA ASP A 237 13.67 0.55 6.31
C ASP A 237 13.65 -0.91 5.84
N TYR A 238 14.84 -1.57 5.77
CA TYR A 238 14.89 -3.00 5.40
C TYR A 238 14.13 -3.89 6.38
N ASN A 239 14.00 -3.49 7.64
CA ASN A 239 13.28 -4.25 8.66
C ASN A 239 11.85 -4.56 8.25
N TYR A 240 11.20 -3.65 7.51
CA TYR A 240 9.84 -3.89 7.02
C TYR A 240 9.73 -5.04 6.01
N LEU A 241 10.83 -5.46 5.41
CA LEU A 241 10.83 -6.57 4.45
C LEU A 241 11.56 -7.82 4.96
N PHE A 242 12.58 -7.66 5.81
CA PHE A 242 13.48 -8.74 6.19
C PHE A 242 13.45 -9.14 7.66
N ASP A 243 12.89 -8.31 8.56
CA ASP A 243 12.77 -8.63 9.98
C ASP A 243 11.43 -9.33 10.25
N PRO A 244 11.43 -10.59 10.71
CA PRO A 244 10.19 -11.35 10.95
C PRO A 244 9.29 -10.74 12.05
N LEU A 245 9.81 -9.84 12.89
CA LEU A 245 9.03 -9.15 13.93
C LEU A 245 8.31 -7.90 13.41
N VAL A 246 8.87 -7.24 12.39
CA VAL A 246 8.38 -5.96 11.83
C VAL A 246 7.87 -6.10 10.39
N TYR A 247 7.99 -7.28 9.81
CA TYR A 247 7.63 -7.61 8.45
C TYR A 247 6.20 -7.13 8.08
N PHE A 248 6.03 -6.61 6.88
CA PHE A 248 4.71 -6.31 6.30
C PHE A 248 3.85 -7.57 6.29
N ARG A 249 2.70 -7.53 6.97
CA ARG A 249 1.74 -8.63 7.07
C ARG A 249 0.69 -8.54 5.99
#